data_9872a474cd0062a931ed4ab958bcd032
#
_entry.id   9872a474cd0062a931ed4ab958bcd032
#
_cell.length_a   1.000
_cell.length_b   1.000
_cell.length_c   1.000
_cell.angle_alpha   90.00
_cell.angle_beta   90.00
_cell.angle_gamma   90.00
#
_symmetry.space_group_name_H-M   'P 1'
#
loop_
_entity.id
_entity.type
_entity.pdbx_description
1 polymer ?
#
loop_
_entity_poly.entity_id
_entity_poly.type
_entity_poly.pdbx_seq_one_letter_code
_entity_poly.pdbx_strand_id
1 'polypeptide(L)'
;MDLARIVACRGPYGSTRLPVLASQAPLVLRASGSVVRLVAAAGGPLGGDVLCLDVEVGDGAQLELRSVAASVVQPDRAGQESLVTLRARVGAGAHLSLLPEPTVICAGATHRAQTYVSLGLSASLRLREQLVLGREGERGGRVGALLHVDRGGRPLLRSTLNLDGADDVTNSPAVLGDARTVGSMLTVDPSWEDPALRPAPWSGNDAASLDLEGPARLITALAGDTVALRRLLSIR
;
A
#
# COMPACT_ATOMS: atom_id res chain seq x y z
N MET A 1 -13.14 19.09 0.44
CA MET A 1 -12.82 17.82 -0.24
C MET A 1 -13.31 16.72 0.66
N ASP A 2 -14.33 16.02 0.21
CA ASP A 2 -14.92 14.92 0.97
C ASP A 2 -13.95 13.75 0.98
N LEU A 3 -13.73 13.13 2.14
CA LEU A 3 -12.76 12.05 2.30
C LEU A 3 -13.32 10.93 3.16
N ALA A 4 -12.94 9.69 2.85
CA ALA A 4 -13.16 8.59 3.75
C ALA A 4 -12.22 8.71 4.95
N ARG A 5 -12.71 8.37 6.15
CA ARG A 5 -11.91 8.53 7.37
C ARG A 5 -12.11 7.38 8.35
N ILE A 6 -10.99 6.94 8.93
CA ILE A 6 -10.95 5.96 10.01
C ILE A 6 -10.20 6.57 11.18
N VAL A 7 -10.78 6.50 12.39
CA VAL A 7 -10.07 6.76 13.63
C VAL A 7 -10.20 5.53 14.51
N ALA A 8 -9.06 4.96 14.89
CA ALA A 8 -8.97 3.83 15.81
C ALA A 8 -8.34 4.28 17.13
N CYS A 9 -8.94 3.95 18.25
CA CYS A 9 -8.45 4.26 19.57
C CYS A 9 -8.36 3.00 20.43
N ARG A 10 -7.44 2.99 21.39
CA ARG A 10 -7.35 1.94 22.39
C ARG A 10 -8.62 1.96 23.26
N GLY A 11 -9.30 0.84 23.30
CA GLY A 11 -10.46 0.61 24.15
C GLY A 11 -10.10 -0.12 25.45
N PRO A 12 -11.08 -0.43 26.29
CA PRO A 12 -10.90 -1.24 27.48
C PRO A 12 -10.29 -2.60 27.16
N TYR A 13 -9.50 -3.13 28.08
CA TYR A 13 -8.89 -4.47 28.01
C TYR A 13 -8.02 -4.70 26.76
N GLY A 14 -7.42 -3.62 26.21
CA GLY A 14 -6.55 -3.71 25.03
C GLY A 14 -7.30 -3.87 23.69
N SER A 15 -8.63 -3.79 23.68
CA SER A 15 -9.41 -3.78 22.45
C SER A 15 -9.18 -2.52 21.63
N THR A 16 -9.57 -2.52 20.37
CA THR A 16 -9.62 -1.33 19.53
C THR A 16 -11.07 -0.88 19.33
N ARG A 17 -11.33 0.40 19.46
CA ARG A 17 -12.61 1.04 19.13
C ARG A 17 -12.42 1.93 17.90
N LEU A 18 -13.47 2.05 17.11
CA LEU A 18 -13.49 2.88 15.90
C LEU A 18 -14.50 4.03 16.09
N PRO A 19 -14.12 5.11 16.81
CA PRO A 19 -15.04 6.23 17.03
C PRO A 19 -15.40 6.96 15.73
N VAL A 20 -14.58 6.86 14.69
CA VAL A 20 -14.88 7.37 13.36
C VAL A 20 -14.67 6.28 12.33
N LEU A 21 -15.70 5.99 11.56
CA LEU A 21 -15.69 5.11 10.38
C LEU A 21 -16.57 5.75 9.31
N ALA A 22 -16.05 6.79 8.68
CA ALA A 22 -16.75 7.58 7.68
C ALA A 22 -16.41 7.13 6.27
N SER A 23 -17.38 6.58 5.57
CA SER A 23 -17.27 6.23 4.15
C SER A 23 -17.50 7.47 3.29
N GLN A 24 -16.81 7.54 2.16
CA GLN A 24 -17.03 8.53 1.10
C GLN A 24 -17.07 7.80 -0.23
N ALA A 25 -18.20 7.84 -0.90
CA ALA A 25 -18.35 7.15 -2.19
C ALA A 25 -17.22 7.55 -3.17
N PRO A 26 -16.65 6.60 -3.92
CA PRO A 26 -16.99 5.18 -3.97
C PRO A 26 -16.33 4.31 -2.87
N LEU A 27 -15.57 4.90 -1.91
CA LEU A 27 -14.88 4.19 -0.85
C LEU A 27 -15.85 3.92 0.32
N VAL A 28 -16.26 2.66 0.47
CA VAL A 28 -17.12 2.21 1.56
C VAL A 28 -16.32 1.42 2.58
N LEU A 29 -16.44 1.79 3.85
CA LEU A 29 -15.72 1.17 4.96
C LEU A 29 -16.66 0.26 5.76
N ARG A 30 -16.23 -0.97 6.03
CA ARG A 30 -16.94 -1.95 6.84
C ARG A 30 -16.01 -2.55 7.88
N ALA A 31 -16.38 -2.46 9.15
CA ALA A 31 -15.57 -2.95 10.26
C ALA A 31 -16.07 -4.27 10.83
N SER A 32 -15.11 -5.08 11.28
CA SER A 32 -15.33 -6.25 12.11
C SER A 32 -14.21 -6.30 13.16
N GLY A 33 -14.48 -5.85 14.37
CA GLY A 33 -13.46 -5.63 15.40
C GLY A 33 -12.46 -4.55 14.96
N SER A 34 -11.16 -4.86 15.02
CA SER A 34 -10.06 -4.00 14.57
C SER A 34 -9.74 -4.14 13.07
N VAL A 35 -10.48 -4.97 12.34
CA VAL A 35 -10.31 -5.15 10.91
C VAL A 35 -11.32 -4.28 10.15
N VAL A 36 -10.83 -3.37 9.34
CA VAL A 36 -11.63 -2.56 8.42
C VAL A 36 -11.44 -3.05 6.99
N ARG A 37 -12.53 -3.28 6.29
CA ARG A 37 -12.53 -3.64 4.87
C ARG A 37 -12.96 -2.46 4.03
N LEU A 38 -12.13 -2.13 3.04
CA LEU A 38 -12.43 -1.17 2.00
C LEU A 38 -13.20 -1.89 0.89
N VAL A 39 -14.37 -1.40 0.60
CA VAL A 39 -15.25 -1.90 -0.46
C VAL A 39 -15.43 -0.79 -1.49
N ALA A 40 -15.12 -1.04 -2.75
CA ALA A 40 -15.45 -0.13 -3.82
C ALA A 40 -16.94 -0.26 -4.16
N ALA A 41 -17.70 0.82 -4.02
CA ALA A 41 -19.14 0.84 -4.35
C ALA A 41 -19.40 1.09 -5.85
N ALA A 42 -18.35 1.34 -6.63
CA ALA A 42 -18.38 1.48 -8.08
C ALA A 42 -17.12 0.87 -8.68
N GLY A 43 -17.15 0.57 -9.97
CA GLY A 43 -15.95 0.18 -10.73
C GLY A 43 -14.98 1.36 -10.79
N GLY A 44 -13.68 1.09 -10.67
CA GLY A 44 -12.69 2.16 -10.77
C GLY A 44 -11.49 1.94 -9.84
N PRO A 45 -10.63 2.95 -9.70
CA PRO A 45 -10.79 4.38 -10.14
C PRO A 45 -10.91 4.55 -11.65
N LEU A 46 -11.73 5.53 -12.07
CA LEU A 46 -11.77 6.00 -13.46
C LEU A 46 -10.87 7.22 -13.64
N GLY A 47 -10.44 7.49 -14.86
CA GLY A 47 -9.73 8.74 -15.18
C GLY A 47 -10.49 9.96 -14.64
N GLY A 48 -9.78 10.89 -14.02
CA GLY A 48 -10.35 12.06 -13.35
C GLY A 48 -10.82 11.86 -11.92
N ASP A 49 -10.94 10.62 -11.41
CA ASP A 49 -11.28 10.37 -10.01
C ASP A 49 -10.20 10.87 -9.07
N VAL A 50 -10.61 11.55 -7.99
CA VAL A 50 -9.75 11.97 -6.89
C VAL A 50 -10.29 11.40 -5.58
N LEU A 51 -9.65 10.35 -5.08
CA LEU A 51 -10.07 9.63 -3.89
C LEU A 51 -9.09 9.86 -2.74
N CYS A 52 -9.61 10.05 -1.53
CA CYS A 52 -8.79 10.26 -0.35
C CYS A 52 -9.28 9.40 0.82
N LEU A 53 -8.33 8.76 1.52
CA LEU A 53 -8.56 8.02 2.75
C LEU A 53 -7.59 8.51 3.83
N ASP A 54 -8.13 9.03 4.93
CA ASP A 54 -7.37 9.38 6.13
C ASP A 54 -7.56 8.31 7.20
N VAL A 55 -6.44 7.85 7.76
CA VAL A 55 -6.38 6.82 8.80
C VAL A 55 -5.63 7.37 10.01
N GLU A 56 -6.23 7.28 11.17
CA GLU A 56 -5.62 7.65 12.44
C GLU A 56 -5.69 6.47 13.39
N VAL A 57 -4.53 6.01 13.87
CA VAL A 57 -4.43 4.94 14.86
C VAL A 57 -3.80 5.53 16.10
N GLY A 58 -4.63 5.78 17.12
CA GLY A 58 -4.19 6.37 18.40
C GLY A 58 -3.28 5.44 19.19
N ASP A 59 -2.63 5.99 20.19
CA ASP A 59 -1.63 5.30 21.01
C ASP A 59 -2.12 3.93 21.51
N GLY A 60 -1.31 2.90 21.31
CA GLY A 60 -1.57 1.53 21.73
C GLY A 60 -2.77 0.85 21.05
N ALA A 61 -3.42 1.47 20.07
CA ALA A 61 -4.48 0.87 19.28
C ALA A 61 -3.92 -0.03 18.16
N GLN A 62 -4.75 -0.94 17.66
CA GLN A 62 -4.41 -1.83 16.57
C GLN A 62 -5.46 -1.71 15.47
N LEU A 63 -5.01 -1.55 14.22
CA LEU A 63 -5.89 -1.49 13.06
C LEU A 63 -5.33 -2.32 11.93
N GLU A 64 -6.19 -3.13 11.32
CA GLU A 64 -5.90 -3.78 10.05
C GLU A 64 -6.84 -3.23 8.98
N LEU A 65 -6.30 -2.72 7.88
CA LEU A 65 -7.04 -2.27 6.72
C LEU A 65 -6.75 -3.19 5.53
N ARG A 66 -7.80 -3.77 4.97
CA ARG A 66 -7.77 -4.60 3.76
C ARG A 66 -8.81 -4.10 2.77
N SER A 67 -8.62 -4.36 1.48
CA SER A 67 -9.72 -4.29 0.52
C SER A 67 -10.34 -5.68 0.31
N VAL A 68 -11.60 -5.71 -0.13
CA VAL A 68 -12.30 -6.99 -0.40
C VAL A 68 -11.98 -7.53 -1.78
N ALA A 69 -11.53 -6.68 -2.70
CA ALA A 69 -11.19 -7.02 -4.08
C ALA A 69 -10.06 -6.12 -4.58
N ALA A 70 -9.45 -6.50 -5.68
CA ALA A 70 -8.52 -5.67 -6.43
C ALA A 70 -9.22 -4.39 -6.92
N SER A 71 -8.47 -3.29 -6.95
CA SER A 71 -8.89 -2.07 -7.63
C SER A 71 -8.56 -2.18 -9.12
N VAL A 72 -9.47 -1.78 -9.99
CA VAL A 72 -9.27 -1.85 -11.44
C VAL A 72 -9.33 -0.43 -12.00
N VAL A 73 -8.17 0.16 -12.20
CA VAL A 73 -8.03 1.50 -12.75
C VAL A 73 -8.33 1.47 -14.24
N GLN A 74 -9.30 2.27 -14.66
CA GLN A 74 -9.76 2.32 -16.03
C GLN A 74 -9.52 3.72 -16.63
N PRO A 75 -9.22 3.81 -17.93
CA PRO A 75 -9.14 5.10 -18.59
C PRO A 75 -10.53 5.75 -18.68
N ASP A 76 -10.57 7.06 -18.71
CA ASP A 76 -11.72 7.81 -19.18
C ASP A 76 -11.55 8.19 -20.67
N ARG A 77 -12.60 8.80 -21.25
CA ARG A 77 -12.54 9.24 -22.66
C ARG A 77 -11.61 10.42 -22.89
N ALA A 78 -11.34 11.20 -21.85
CA ALA A 78 -10.47 12.39 -21.93
C ALA A 78 -9.00 12.09 -21.62
N GLY A 79 -8.66 10.86 -21.23
CA GLY A 79 -7.28 10.46 -20.88
C GLY A 79 -6.81 11.10 -19.57
N GLN A 80 -7.72 11.44 -18.67
CA GLN A 80 -7.39 12.08 -17.40
C GLN A 80 -6.72 11.12 -16.44
N GLU A 81 -5.82 11.65 -15.59
CA GLU A 81 -5.20 10.89 -14.51
C GLU A 81 -6.19 10.70 -13.34
N SER A 82 -6.29 9.49 -12.83
CA SER A 82 -6.94 9.24 -11.53
C SER A 82 -5.93 9.35 -10.39
N LEU A 83 -6.35 9.88 -9.25
CA LEU A 83 -5.52 10.07 -8.06
C LEU A 83 -6.16 9.37 -6.85
N VAL A 84 -5.39 8.51 -6.19
CA VAL A 84 -5.74 7.93 -4.89
C VAL A 84 -4.70 8.36 -3.87
N THR A 85 -5.14 9.01 -2.80
CA THR A 85 -4.26 9.41 -1.70
C THR A 85 -4.68 8.72 -0.41
N LEU A 86 -3.73 8.04 0.23
CA LEU A 86 -3.86 7.49 1.57
C LEU A 86 -2.93 8.23 2.52
N ARG A 87 -3.47 8.72 3.62
CA ARG A 87 -2.68 9.30 4.71
C ARG A 87 -2.93 8.52 5.99
N ALA A 88 -1.87 8.11 6.67
CA ALA A 88 -1.98 7.40 7.93
C ALA A 88 -1.12 8.06 9.01
N ARG A 89 -1.68 8.21 10.21
CA ARG A 89 -0.94 8.57 11.42
C ARG A 89 -1.07 7.44 12.43
N VAL A 90 0.05 6.98 12.96
CA VAL A 90 0.11 5.84 13.88
C VAL A 90 0.83 6.28 15.14
N GLY A 91 0.12 6.30 16.26
CA GLY A 91 0.59 6.75 17.55
C GLY A 91 1.60 5.83 18.23
N ALA A 92 2.07 6.23 19.40
CA ALA A 92 3.05 5.46 20.16
C ALA A 92 2.50 4.08 20.57
N GLY A 93 3.28 3.01 20.38
CA GLY A 93 2.88 1.64 20.69
C GLY A 93 1.68 1.11 19.89
N ALA A 94 1.22 1.87 18.89
CA ALA A 94 0.14 1.45 18.02
C ALA A 94 0.64 0.55 16.87
N HIS A 95 -0.28 -0.21 16.30
CA HIS A 95 -0.01 -1.09 15.16
C HIS A 95 -0.96 -0.81 14.01
N LEU A 96 -0.41 -0.63 12.80
CA LEU A 96 -1.17 -0.54 11.56
C LEU A 96 -0.73 -1.62 10.57
N SER A 97 -1.68 -2.47 10.14
CA SER A 97 -1.51 -3.34 8.97
C SER A 97 -2.32 -2.78 7.80
N LEU A 98 -1.64 -2.33 6.77
CA LEU A 98 -2.19 -1.85 5.50
C LEU A 98 -1.92 -2.91 4.42
N LEU A 99 -2.90 -3.76 4.14
CA LEU A 99 -2.74 -4.95 3.30
C LEU A 99 -3.83 -5.01 2.21
N PRO A 100 -3.94 -4.00 1.33
CA PRO A 100 -4.93 -4.01 0.26
C PRO A 100 -4.67 -5.13 -0.75
N GLU A 101 -5.71 -5.47 -1.51
CA GLU A 101 -5.62 -6.27 -2.72
C GLU A 101 -4.93 -5.47 -3.83
N PRO A 102 -4.43 -6.10 -4.90
CA PRO A 102 -3.69 -5.43 -5.96
C PRO A 102 -4.47 -4.32 -6.65
N THR A 103 -3.74 -3.37 -7.21
CA THR A 103 -4.28 -2.36 -8.14
C THR A 103 -3.88 -2.74 -9.56
N VAL A 104 -4.88 -3.00 -10.41
CA VAL A 104 -4.72 -3.33 -11.83
C VAL A 104 -4.81 -2.06 -12.65
N ILE A 105 -3.79 -1.77 -13.45
CA ILE A 105 -3.71 -0.59 -14.30
C ILE A 105 -4.05 -1.00 -15.73
N CYS A 106 -5.28 -0.77 -16.17
CA CYS A 106 -5.74 -1.14 -17.52
C CYS A 106 -5.02 -0.35 -18.61
N ALA A 107 -5.01 -0.88 -19.83
CA ALA A 107 -4.46 -0.18 -20.99
C ALA A 107 -5.10 1.20 -21.16
N GLY A 108 -4.28 2.20 -21.46
CA GLY A 108 -4.71 3.58 -21.63
C GLY A 108 -5.05 4.33 -20.34
N ALA A 109 -5.09 3.67 -19.19
CA ALA A 109 -5.29 4.34 -17.91
C ALA A 109 -4.02 5.09 -17.49
N THR A 110 -4.20 6.26 -16.87
CA THR A 110 -3.14 6.99 -16.15
C THR A 110 -3.55 7.10 -14.68
N HIS A 111 -2.69 6.63 -13.78
CA HIS A 111 -2.99 6.55 -12.35
C HIS A 111 -1.86 7.09 -11.50
N ARG A 112 -2.24 7.78 -10.42
CA ARG A 112 -1.32 8.19 -9.37
C ARG A 112 -1.81 7.67 -8.02
N ALA A 113 -0.98 6.84 -7.38
CA ALA A 113 -1.17 6.41 -6.00
C ALA A 113 -0.19 7.15 -5.09
N GLN A 114 -0.68 7.70 -3.99
CA GLN A 114 0.15 8.42 -3.01
C GLN A 114 -0.16 7.89 -1.61
N THR A 115 0.85 7.34 -0.95
CA THR A 115 0.76 6.84 0.42
C THR A 115 1.70 7.61 1.32
N TYR A 116 1.15 8.26 2.34
CA TYR A 116 1.88 9.00 3.35
C TYR A 116 1.62 8.39 4.72
N VAL A 117 2.67 8.00 5.43
CA VAL A 117 2.56 7.40 6.76
C VAL A 117 3.46 8.14 7.74
N SER A 118 2.91 8.55 8.87
CA SER A 118 3.66 9.10 9.99
C SER A 118 3.56 8.15 11.19
N LEU A 119 4.70 7.66 11.68
CA LEU A 119 4.80 6.71 12.77
C LEU A 119 5.40 7.35 14.02
N GLY A 120 4.81 7.07 15.17
CA GLY A 120 5.49 7.26 16.47
C GLY A 120 6.71 6.36 16.58
N LEU A 121 7.68 6.68 17.43
CA LEU A 121 8.95 5.92 17.56
C LEU A 121 8.73 4.45 17.92
N SER A 122 7.73 4.15 18.76
CA SER A 122 7.38 2.79 19.19
C SER A 122 6.22 2.18 18.39
N ALA A 123 5.78 2.84 17.31
CA ALA A 123 4.74 2.33 16.43
C ALA A 123 5.28 1.20 15.53
N SER A 124 4.40 0.26 15.19
CA SER A 124 4.69 -0.79 14.21
C SER A 124 3.81 -0.66 12.96
N LEU A 125 4.35 -1.06 11.81
CA LEU A 125 3.69 -0.99 10.51
C LEU A 125 3.93 -2.25 9.70
N ARG A 126 2.88 -2.72 9.02
CA ARG A 126 2.99 -3.60 7.86
C ARG A 126 2.23 -2.95 6.72
N LEU A 127 2.93 -2.63 5.64
CA LEU A 127 2.35 -1.96 4.49
C LEU A 127 2.73 -2.72 3.22
N ARG A 128 1.71 -3.13 2.47
CA ARG A 128 1.89 -3.83 1.19
C ARG A 128 1.31 -2.99 0.06
N GLU A 129 2.10 -2.82 -1.00
CA GLU A 129 1.64 -2.29 -2.27
C GLU A 129 1.83 -3.35 -3.34
N GLN A 130 0.85 -3.49 -4.25
CA GLN A 130 0.89 -4.45 -5.36
C GLN A 130 0.25 -3.81 -6.58
N LEU A 131 0.99 -3.74 -7.68
CA LEU A 131 0.54 -3.23 -8.97
C LEU A 131 0.53 -4.37 -9.99
N VAL A 132 -0.48 -4.38 -10.84
CA VAL A 132 -0.60 -5.29 -11.97
C VAL A 132 -0.72 -4.45 -13.23
N LEU A 133 0.20 -4.62 -14.18
CA LEU A 133 0.19 -3.90 -15.44
C LEU A 133 -0.69 -4.64 -16.45
N GLY A 134 -1.90 -4.10 -16.65
CA GLY A 134 -2.92 -4.62 -17.56
C GLY A 134 -3.71 -5.80 -16.99
N ARG A 135 -4.86 -6.04 -17.59
CA ARG A 135 -5.63 -7.25 -17.44
C ARG A 135 -4.97 -8.40 -18.23
N GLU A 136 -5.51 -9.58 -18.13
CA GLU A 136 -5.01 -10.72 -18.93
C GLU A 136 -5.06 -10.42 -20.43
N GLY A 137 -3.94 -10.65 -21.12
CA GLY A 137 -3.80 -10.37 -22.54
C GLY A 137 -3.68 -8.88 -22.92
N GLU A 138 -3.60 -7.98 -21.93
CA GLU A 138 -3.59 -6.54 -22.12
C GLU A 138 -2.23 -5.95 -21.68
N ARG A 139 -1.67 -5.01 -22.45
CA ARG A 139 -0.60 -4.15 -21.96
C ARG A 139 -1.16 -3.20 -20.91
N GLY A 140 -0.38 -2.92 -19.85
CA GLY A 140 -0.79 -1.98 -18.81
C GLY A 140 -0.82 -0.53 -19.27
N GLY A 141 -1.49 0.30 -18.47
CA GLY A 141 -1.41 1.75 -18.59
C GLY A 141 -0.22 2.32 -17.82
N ARG A 142 -0.29 3.62 -17.54
CA ARG A 142 0.73 4.38 -16.81
C ARG A 142 0.38 4.50 -15.34
N VAL A 143 1.36 4.26 -14.47
CA VAL A 143 1.20 4.43 -13.02
C VAL A 143 2.38 5.13 -12.39
N GLY A 144 2.11 6.10 -11.52
CA GLY A 144 3.06 6.68 -10.57
C GLY A 144 2.64 6.28 -9.15
N ALA A 145 3.48 5.54 -8.42
CA ALA A 145 3.25 5.17 -7.03
C ALA A 145 4.29 5.85 -6.14
N LEU A 146 3.83 6.61 -5.16
CA LEU A 146 4.65 7.32 -4.18
C LEU A 146 4.37 6.78 -2.79
N LEU A 147 5.42 6.37 -2.09
CA LEU A 147 5.37 5.94 -0.70
C LEU A 147 6.33 6.76 0.15
N HIS A 148 5.79 7.58 1.03
CA HIS A 148 6.54 8.36 2.01
C HIS A 148 6.19 7.89 3.42
N VAL A 149 7.19 7.49 4.17
CA VAL A 149 7.05 7.08 5.57
C VAL A 149 8.01 7.88 6.42
N ASP A 150 7.48 8.50 7.48
CA ASP A 150 8.23 9.16 8.52
C ASP A 150 8.11 8.39 9.84
N ARG A 151 9.19 8.32 10.63
CA ARG A 151 9.21 7.74 11.97
C ARG A 151 9.82 8.73 12.96
N GLY A 152 9.08 9.06 14.01
CA GLY A 152 9.54 10.05 14.99
C GLY A 152 9.85 11.43 14.39
N GLY A 153 9.13 11.82 13.34
CA GLY A 153 9.33 13.08 12.62
C GLY A 153 10.51 13.10 11.66
N ARG A 154 11.21 11.98 11.44
CA ARG A 154 12.31 11.85 10.49
C ARG A 154 11.92 10.95 9.31
N PRO A 155 12.40 11.23 8.09
CA PRO A 155 12.19 10.35 6.94
C PRO A 155 12.75 8.95 7.21
N LEU A 156 11.91 7.91 7.02
CA LEU A 156 12.31 6.51 7.05
C LEU A 156 12.41 5.93 5.64
N LEU A 157 11.43 6.26 4.80
CA LEU A 157 11.38 5.81 3.40
C LEU A 157 10.84 6.92 2.51
N ARG A 158 11.50 7.11 1.38
CA ARG A 158 11.04 7.92 0.25
C ARG A 158 11.18 7.09 -0.99
N SER A 159 10.08 6.60 -1.53
CA SER A 159 10.06 5.75 -2.72
C SER A 159 9.11 6.34 -3.74
N THR A 160 9.53 6.30 -5.00
CA THR A 160 8.68 6.62 -6.15
C THR A 160 8.93 5.60 -7.23
N LEU A 161 7.86 4.97 -7.70
CA LEU A 161 7.89 4.02 -8.80
C LEU A 161 7.02 4.59 -9.92
N ASN A 162 7.60 4.73 -11.12
CA ASN A 162 6.88 5.13 -12.33
C ASN A 162 7.01 4.02 -13.36
N LEU A 163 5.88 3.51 -13.84
CA LEU A 163 5.81 2.47 -14.85
C LEU A 163 4.81 2.88 -15.94
N ASP A 164 5.13 2.53 -17.17
CA ASP A 164 4.25 2.65 -18.32
C ASP A 164 4.20 1.30 -19.04
N GLY A 165 3.10 0.58 -18.93
CA GLY A 165 2.97 -0.75 -19.51
C GLY A 165 3.03 -0.77 -21.04
N ALA A 166 2.89 0.39 -21.69
CA ALA A 166 3.05 0.53 -23.14
C ALA A 166 4.49 0.84 -23.55
N ASP A 167 5.35 1.27 -22.59
CA ASP A 167 6.72 1.68 -22.85
C ASP A 167 7.68 0.48 -22.91
N ASP A 168 8.52 0.42 -23.95
CA ASP A 168 9.50 -0.66 -24.14
C ASP A 168 10.61 -0.65 -23.08
N VAL A 169 10.93 0.52 -22.49
CA VAL A 169 11.91 0.62 -21.40
C VAL A 169 11.37 -0.06 -20.15
N THR A 170 10.11 0.21 -19.79
CA THR A 170 9.42 -0.45 -18.67
C THR A 170 9.40 -1.97 -18.85
N ASN A 171 9.13 -2.45 -20.06
CA ASN A 171 9.05 -3.89 -20.38
C ASN A 171 10.42 -4.52 -20.71
N SER A 172 11.52 -3.76 -20.62
CA SER A 172 12.84 -4.30 -20.85
C SER A 172 13.29 -5.24 -19.71
N PRO A 173 14.23 -6.17 -19.98
CA PRO A 173 14.80 -7.04 -18.93
C PRO A 173 15.47 -6.27 -17.77
N ALA A 174 15.83 -5.00 -17.98
CA ALA A 174 16.43 -4.17 -16.95
C ALA A 174 15.40 -3.61 -15.93
N VAL A 175 14.09 -3.67 -16.23
CA VAL A 175 13.02 -3.15 -15.38
C VAL A 175 12.05 -4.28 -15.00
N LEU A 176 11.15 -4.65 -15.88
CA LEU A 176 10.15 -5.70 -15.60
C LEU A 176 10.45 -7.04 -16.26
N GLY A 177 11.09 -7.05 -17.43
CA GLY A 177 11.24 -8.26 -18.25
C GLY A 177 9.89 -8.87 -18.55
N ASP A 178 9.72 -10.15 -18.18
CA ASP A 178 8.48 -10.89 -18.37
C ASP A 178 7.48 -10.71 -17.19
N ALA A 179 7.85 -9.92 -16.17
CA ALA A 179 6.98 -9.70 -15.01
C ALA A 179 5.84 -8.74 -15.37
N ARG A 180 4.65 -9.07 -14.89
CA ARG A 180 3.45 -8.24 -15.03
C ARG A 180 3.01 -7.61 -13.72
N THR A 181 3.59 -8.04 -12.63
CA THR A 181 3.27 -7.57 -11.29
C THR A 181 4.52 -7.10 -10.57
N VAL A 182 4.39 -5.97 -9.88
CA VAL A 182 5.42 -5.43 -9.02
C VAL A 182 4.81 -5.12 -7.65
N GLY A 183 5.57 -5.34 -6.60
CA GLY A 183 5.08 -5.03 -5.27
C GLY A 183 6.17 -4.82 -4.25
N SER A 184 5.73 -4.27 -3.13
CA SER A 184 6.56 -4.06 -1.97
C SER A 184 5.84 -4.44 -0.67
N MET A 185 6.62 -4.82 0.34
CA MET A 185 6.19 -5.00 1.72
C MET A 185 7.13 -4.24 2.62
N LEU A 186 6.65 -3.15 3.21
CA LEU A 186 7.37 -2.45 4.27
C LEU A 186 6.92 -2.99 5.62
N THR A 187 7.89 -3.39 6.44
CA THR A 187 7.68 -3.76 7.83
C THR A 187 8.49 -2.83 8.72
N VAL A 188 7.85 -2.23 9.70
CA VAL A 188 8.50 -1.50 10.80
C VAL A 188 8.13 -2.21 12.09
N ASP A 189 9.12 -2.77 12.78
CA ASP A 189 8.94 -3.50 14.04
C ASP A 189 9.91 -2.96 15.08
N PRO A 190 9.43 -2.26 16.11
CA PRO A 190 10.29 -1.71 17.15
C PRO A 190 11.17 -2.74 17.86
N SER A 191 10.80 -4.04 17.86
CA SER A 191 11.65 -5.09 18.43
C SER A 191 12.98 -5.27 17.69
N TRP A 192 13.04 -4.84 16.41
CA TRP A 192 14.25 -4.89 15.59
C TRP A 192 15.26 -3.79 15.90
N GLU A 193 15.00 -2.94 16.89
CA GLU A 193 16.04 -2.11 17.53
C GLU A 193 17.13 -3.03 18.14
N ASP A 194 16.74 -4.23 18.60
CA ASP A 194 17.68 -5.30 18.93
C ASP A 194 18.08 -6.04 17.64
N PRO A 195 19.36 -5.94 17.20
CA PRO A 195 19.83 -6.61 15.99
C PRO A 195 19.64 -8.13 16.01
N ALA A 196 19.62 -8.77 17.20
CA ALA A 196 19.42 -10.21 17.33
C ALA A 196 18.01 -10.67 16.93
N LEU A 197 17.02 -9.77 16.99
CA LEU A 197 15.63 -10.05 16.61
C LEU A 197 15.34 -9.70 15.16
N ARG A 198 16.26 -9.01 14.49
CA ARG A 198 16.10 -8.59 13.09
C ARG A 198 16.44 -9.74 12.15
N PRO A 199 15.52 -10.18 11.26
CA PRO A 199 15.86 -11.18 10.25
C PRO A 199 17.04 -10.72 9.38
N ALA A 200 17.84 -11.64 8.85
CA ALA A 200 18.91 -11.26 7.92
C ALA A 200 18.34 -10.76 6.57
N PRO A 201 18.95 -9.74 5.92
CA PRO A 201 18.57 -9.36 4.57
C PRO A 201 18.91 -10.48 3.58
N TRP A 202 18.15 -10.55 2.50
CA TRP A 202 18.35 -11.55 1.47
C TRP A 202 18.06 -10.95 0.07
N SER A 203 18.57 -11.59 -0.98
CA SER A 203 18.27 -11.25 -2.36
C SER A 203 18.16 -12.52 -3.20
N GLY A 204 17.30 -12.44 -4.20
CA GLY A 204 17.08 -13.47 -5.22
C GLY A 204 16.87 -12.82 -6.58
N ASN A 205 16.51 -13.62 -7.58
CA ASN A 205 16.34 -13.11 -8.96
C ASN A 205 15.14 -12.14 -9.07
N ASP A 206 14.05 -12.46 -8.38
CA ASP A 206 12.77 -11.75 -8.56
C ASP A 206 12.37 -10.93 -7.33
N ALA A 207 13.15 -11.00 -6.26
CA ALA A 207 12.85 -10.26 -5.04
C ALA A 207 14.11 -10.01 -4.21
N ALA A 208 14.08 -8.92 -3.44
CA ALA A 208 15.13 -8.58 -2.49
C ALA A 208 14.55 -7.92 -1.25
N SER A 209 15.22 -8.13 -0.12
CA SER A 209 14.94 -7.42 1.12
C SER A 209 16.05 -6.41 1.40
N LEU A 210 15.64 -5.19 1.74
CA LEU A 210 16.51 -4.05 2.01
C LEU A 210 16.28 -3.60 3.45
N ASP A 211 17.35 -3.56 4.23
CA ASP A 211 17.30 -2.94 5.56
C ASP A 211 17.29 -1.42 5.39
N LEU A 212 16.38 -0.77 6.09
CA LEU A 212 16.31 0.68 6.17
C LEU A 212 16.97 1.18 7.47
N GLU A 213 17.19 2.47 7.55
CA GLU A 213 17.64 3.09 8.81
C GLU A 213 16.60 2.86 9.91
N GLY A 214 17.02 2.40 11.08
CA GLY A 214 16.13 2.02 12.20
C GLY A 214 15.52 0.61 12.03
N PRO A 215 14.46 0.28 12.79
CA PRO A 215 13.90 -1.06 12.88
C PRO A 215 12.93 -1.34 11.73
N ALA A 216 13.40 -1.22 10.50
CA ALA A 216 12.55 -1.33 9.32
C ALA A 216 13.21 -2.10 8.18
N ARG A 217 12.37 -2.77 7.38
CA ARG A 217 12.75 -3.53 6.21
C ARG A 217 11.76 -3.33 5.08
N LEU A 218 12.29 -3.14 3.88
CA LEU A 218 11.52 -3.13 2.63
C LEU A 218 11.84 -4.40 1.84
N ILE A 219 10.82 -5.18 1.49
CA ILE A 219 10.93 -6.23 0.49
C ILE A 219 10.33 -5.68 -0.80
N THR A 220 11.04 -5.85 -1.92
CA THR A 220 10.55 -5.55 -3.26
C THR A 220 10.55 -6.81 -4.10
N ALA A 221 9.56 -6.99 -4.96
CA ALA A 221 9.46 -8.19 -5.79
C ALA A 221 8.77 -7.90 -7.13
N LEU A 222 9.15 -8.70 -8.12
CA LEU A 222 8.54 -8.79 -9.45
C LEU A 222 8.01 -10.20 -9.65
N ALA A 223 6.88 -10.38 -10.36
CA ALA A 223 6.36 -11.70 -10.69
C ALA A 223 5.44 -11.66 -11.92
N GLY A 224 5.22 -12.83 -12.53
CA GLY A 224 4.24 -12.97 -13.61
C GLY A 224 2.79 -12.81 -13.16
N ASP A 225 2.50 -13.13 -11.89
CA ASP A 225 1.15 -13.07 -11.33
C ASP A 225 1.15 -12.64 -9.84
N THR A 226 -0.03 -12.31 -9.33
CA THR A 226 -0.21 -11.82 -7.96
C THR A 226 -0.03 -12.90 -6.89
N VAL A 227 -0.19 -14.17 -7.21
CA VAL A 227 0.00 -15.29 -6.27
C VAL A 227 1.48 -15.49 -6.01
N ALA A 228 2.27 -15.54 -7.08
CA ALA A 228 3.73 -15.59 -7.01
C ALA A 228 4.29 -14.36 -6.28
N LEU A 229 3.82 -13.15 -6.66
CA LEU A 229 4.22 -11.92 -6.00
C LEU A 229 3.98 -11.95 -4.49
N ARG A 230 2.81 -12.40 -4.03
CA ARG A 230 2.49 -12.50 -2.59
C ARG A 230 3.39 -13.46 -1.85
N ARG A 231 3.76 -14.58 -2.47
CA ARG A 231 4.71 -15.54 -1.87
C ARG A 231 6.06 -14.87 -1.65
N LEU A 232 6.58 -14.16 -2.66
CA LEU A 232 7.85 -13.43 -2.55
C LEU A 232 7.82 -12.35 -1.47
N LEU A 233 6.75 -11.56 -1.40
CA LEU A 233 6.56 -10.51 -0.39
C LEU A 233 6.34 -11.06 1.04
N SER A 234 6.07 -12.35 1.20
CA SER A 234 5.82 -13.01 2.49
C SER A 234 7.05 -13.74 3.04
N ILE A 235 8.17 -13.73 2.33
CA ILE A 235 9.43 -14.32 2.79
C ILE A 235 9.93 -13.54 4.02
N ARG A 236 10.25 -14.25 5.10
CA ARG A 236 10.68 -13.68 6.38
C ARG A 236 12.18 -13.73 6.55
#